data_c843a8e6adbf6acd4fe463ba72c91081
#
_entry.id   c843a8e6adbf6acd4fe463ba72c91081
#
_cell.length_a   1.000
_cell.length_b   1.000
_cell.length_c   1.000
_cell.angle_alpha   90.00
_cell.angle_beta   90.00
_cell.angle_gamma   90.00
#
_symmetry.space_group_name_H-M   'P 1'
#
loop_
_entity.id
_entity.type
_entity.pdbx_description
1 polymer ?
#
loop_
_entity_poly.entity_id
_entity_poly.type
_entity_poly.pdbx_seq_one_letter_code
_entity_poly.pdbx_strand_id
1 'polypeptide(L)'
;MGNRVTINKEVIVPELFFRSQGEVQGELRSYPRRMEYEGRDYTFMDGLRYLVRKGQQLVQVFDMTDGARDYRLSFDVGQKSWTLVDMTR
;
A
#
# COMPACT_ATOMS: atom_id res chain seq x y z
N MET A 1 -12.20 18.24 -2.48
CA MET A 1 -12.16 16.82 -2.06
C MET A 1 -12.00 15.93 -3.27
N GLY A 2 -11.04 15.05 -3.22
CA GLY A 2 -10.87 14.07 -4.26
C GLY A 2 -11.90 12.94 -4.12
N ASN A 3 -12.35 12.43 -5.24
CA ASN A 3 -13.21 11.25 -5.26
C ASN A 3 -12.36 10.00 -5.21
N ARG A 4 -12.74 9.06 -4.35
CA ARG A 4 -12.09 7.76 -4.33
C ARG A 4 -12.79 6.84 -5.32
N VAL A 5 -11.98 6.13 -6.09
CA VAL A 5 -12.46 5.17 -7.07
C VAL A 5 -12.05 3.78 -6.61
N THR A 6 -13.02 2.89 -6.48
CA THR A 6 -12.76 1.50 -6.11
C THR A 6 -12.17 0.75 -7.30
N ILE A 7 -11.04 0.10 -7.09
CA ILE A 7 -10.31 -0.60 -8.14
C ILE A 7 -10.35 -2.11 -7.90
N ASN A 8 -9.84 -2.56 -6.75
CA ASN A 8 -9.80 -3.97 -6.34
C ASN A 8 -9.15 -4.88 -7.39
N LYS A 9 -7.96 -4.48 -7.87
CA LYS A 9 -7.22 -5.28 -8.85
C LYS A 9 -5.83 -5.58 -8.35
N GLU A 10 -5.35 -6.77 -8.69
CA GLU A 10 -3.99 -7.16 -8.36
C GLU A 10 -2.99 -6.29 -9.12
N VAL A 11 -1.93 -5.91 -8.42
CA VAL A 11 -0.88 -5.06 -8.98
C VAL A 11 0.47 -5.66 -8.63
N ILE A 12 1.51 -5.16 -9.29
CA ILE A 12 2.88 -5.58 -9.04
C ILE A 12 3.56 -4.46 -8.24
N VAL A 13 4.22 -4.85 -7.14
CA VAL A 13 5.02 -3.92 -6.34
C VAL A 13 6.47 -4.38 -6.40
N PRO A 14 7.24 -3.88 -7.38
CA PRO A 14 8.61 -4.35 -7.59
C PRO A 14 9.62 -3.80 -6.60
N GLU A 15 9.29 -2.72 -5.90
CA GLU A 15 10.23 -2.09 -4.98
C GLU A 15 9.55 -1.74 -3.66
N LEU A 16 10.28 -1.99 -2.58
CA LEU A 16 9.88 -1.61 -1.23
C LEU A 16 10.88 -0.62 -0.67
N PHE A 17 10.45 0.20 0.28
CA PHE A 17 11.38 0.97 1.09
C PHE A 17 11.10 0.69 2.56
N PHE A 18 12.08 0.99 3.41
CA PHE A 18 12.00 0.72 4.83
C PHE A 18 12.16 2.02 5.60
N ARG A 19 11.39 2.15 6.69
CA ARG A 19 11.55 3.30 7.56
C ARG A 19 11.22 2.88 8.98
N SER A 20 11.82 3.57 9.93
CA SER A 20 11.47 3.45 11.33
C SER A 20 10.07 3.97 11.53
N GLN A 21 9.28 3.26 12.31
CA GLN A 21 7.91 3.66 12.54
C GLN A 21 7.54 3.39 13.98
N GLY A 22 6.74 4.31 14.55
CA GLY A 22 6.26 4.18 15.90
C GLY A 22 7.31 4.54 16.93
N GLU A 23 7.03 4.22 18.17
CA GLU A 23 7.88 4.58 19.30
C GLU A 23 8.91 3.53 19.63
N VAL A 24 8.87 2.40 18.95
CA VAL A 24 9.80 1.29 19.20
C VAL A 24 11.07 1.58 18.42
N GLN A 25 12.15 1.84 19.15
CA GLN A 25 13.44 2.14 18.57
C GLN A 25 13.98 0.94 17.79
N GLY A 26 14.46 1.20 16.58
CA GLY A 26 15.05 0.18 15.74
C GLY A 26 14.06 -0.68 15.00
N GLU A 27 12.77 -0.47 15.18
CA GLU A 27 11.78 -1.20 14.41
C GLU A 27 11.64 -0.60 13.01
N LEU A 28 11.80 -1.44 12.00
CA LEU A 28 11.68 -1.03 10.62
C LEU A 28 10.44 -1.67 10.00
N ARG A 29 9.70 -0.89 9.23
CA ARG A 29 8.54 -1.36 8.50
C ARG A 29 8.78 -1.17 7.01
N SER A 30 8.38 -2.16 6.23
CA SER A 30 8.47 -2.07 4.77
C SER A 30 7.20 -1.46 4.20
N TYR A 31 7.40 -0.63 3.20
CA TYR A 31 6.32 0.07 2.49
C TYR A 31 6.50 -0.13 1.00
N PRO A 32 5.42 -0.18 0.23
CA PRO A 32 5.57 -0.21 -1.23
C PRO A 32 6.14 1.13 -1.70
N ARG A 33 7.19 1.05 -2.50
CA ARG A 33 7.77 2.27 -3.06
C ARG A 33 7.23 2.55 -4.45
N ARG A 34 7.04 1.50 -5.24
CA ARG A 34 6.57 1.63 -6.62
C ARG A 34 5.54 0.55 -6.90
N MET A 35 4.53 0.92 -7.67
CA MET A 35 3.47 0.04 -8.08
C MET A 35 3.35 0.11 -9.60
N GLU A 36 3.16 -1.05 -10.22
CA GLU A 36 2.85 -1.11 -11.66
C GLU A 36 1.38 -1.47 -11.81
N TYR A 37 0.65 -0.62 -12.51
CA TYR A 37 -0.77 -0.80 -12.71
C TYR A 37 -1.15 -0.29 -14.10
N GLU A 38 -1.76 -1.16 -14.89
CA GLU A 38 -2.20 -0.84 -16.25
C GLU A 38 -1.10 -0.23 -17.12
N GLY A 39 0.10 -0.83 -17.05
CA GLY A 39 1.23 -0.39 -17.85
C GLY A 39 1.89 0.89 -17.40
N ARG A 40 1.51 1.41 -16.23
CA ARG A 40 2.09 2.63 -15.68
C ARG A 40 2.76 2.37 -14.36
N ASP A 41 3.81 3.13 -14.08
CA ASP A 41 4.51 3.09 -12.80
C ASP A 41 4.01 4.23 -11.92
N TYR A 42 3.75 3.90 -10.67
CA TYR A 42 3.35 4.88 -9.65
C TYR A 42 4.38 4.79 -8.54
N THR A 43 5.01 5.91 -8.21
CA THR A 43 6.04 5.96 -7.17
C THR A 43 5.48 6.69 -5.96
N PHE A 44 5.57 6.05 -4.80
CA PHE A 44 5.05 6.60 -3.57
C PHE A 44 6.16 7.26 -2.79
N MET A 45 5.85 8.34 -2.11
CA MET A 45 6.82 9.08 -1.31
C MET A 45 6.61 8.90 0.18
N ASP A 46 5.38 8.58 0.60
CA ASP A 46 5.07 8.41 2.01
C ASP A 46 3.76 7.65 2.17
N GLY A 47 3.46 7.24 3.39
CA GLY A 47 2.20 6.58 3.66
C GLY A 47 2.09 6.06 5.07
N LEU A 48 0.96 5.41 5.34
CA LEU A 48 0.65 4.78 6.61
C LEU A 48 0.42 3.30 6.39
N ARG A 49 0.80 2.50 7.38
CA ARG A 49 0.63 1.06 7.36
C ARG A 49 -0.17 0.63 8.57
N TYR A 50 -1.15 -0.23 8.36
CA TYR A 50 -1.92 -0.79 9.44
C TYR A 50 -2.39 -2.19 9.09
N LEU A 51 -2.91 -2.90 10.08
CA LEU A 51 -3.38 -4.27 9.92
C LEU A 51 -4.90 -4.27 10.00
N VAL A 52 -5.52 -5.04 9.11
CA VAL A 52 -6.96 -5.25 9.12
C VAL A 52 -7.20 -6.76 9.22
N ARG A 53 -8.07 -7.14 10.14
CA ARG A 53 -8.47 -8.54 10.28
C ARG A 53 -9.70 -8.79 9.42
N LYS A 54 -9.59 -9.77 8.53
CA LYS A 54 -10.72 -10.26 7.75
C LYS A 54 -10.94 -11.72 8.10
N GLY A 55 -11.95 -12.00 8.89
CA GLY A 55 -12.17 -13.36 9.40
C GLY A 55 -10.95 -13.80 10.19
N GLN A 56 -10.30 -14.87 9.76
CA GLN A 56 -9.10 -15.38 10.40
C GLN A 56 -7.81 -14.90 9.75
N GLN A 57 -7.92 -14.05 8.73
CA GLN A 57 -6.77 -13.55 8.01
C GLN A 57 -6.40 -12.15 8.45
N LEU A 58 -5.09 -11.89 8.51
CA LEU A 58 -4.57 -10.56 8.72
C LEU A 58 -4.09 -10.03 7.37
N VAL A 59 -4.56 -8.86 7.03
CA VAL A 59 -4.19 -8.18 5.79
C VAL A 59 -3.47 -6.90 6.15
N GLN A 60 -2.32 -6.66 5.53
CA GLN A 60 -1.62 -5.40 5.69
C GLN A 60 -2.20 -4.39 4.72
N VAL A 61 -2.55 -3.22 5.22
CA VAL A 61 -3.13 -2.16 4.40
C VAL A 61 -2.17 -0.97 4.41
N PHE A 62 -1.97 -0.39 3.26
CA PHE A 62 -1.06 0.73 3.07
C PHE A 62 -1.83 1.89 2.42
N ASP A 63 -1.94 3.00 3.13
CA ASP A 63 -2.46 4.23 2.55
C ASP A 63 -1.26 5.06 2.14
N MET A 64 -0.98 5.06 0.84
CA MET A 64 0.22 5.68 0.27
C MET A 64 -0.15 6.94 -0.49
N THR A 65 0.84 7.81 -0.65
CA THR A 65 0.67 9.04 -1.42
C THR A 65 1.85 9.26 -2.35
N ASP A 66 1.58 9.81 -3.51
CA ASP A 66 2.62 10.26 -4.44
C ASP A 66 2.80 11.78 -4.38
N GLY A 67 2.15 12.43 -3.41
CA GLY A 67 2.17 13.88 -3.27
C GLY A 67 1.00 14.58 -3.91
N ALA A 68 0.32 13.92 -4.85
CA ALA A 68 -0.83 14.48 -5.55
C ALA A 68 -2.08 13.65 -5.34
N ARG A 69 -1.92 12.33 -5.24
CA ARG A 69 -3.04 11.39 -5.10
C ARG A 69 -2.74 10.43 -3.97
N ASP A 70 -3.81 9.84 -3.45
CA ASP A 70 -3.74 8.84 -2.41
C ASP A 70 -4.17 7.49 -2.97
N TYR A 71 -3.51 6.43 -2.50
CA TYR A 71 -3.73 5.08 -2.97
C TYR A 71 -3.84 4.16 -1.77
N ARG A 72 -4.81 3.26 -1.78
CA ARG A 72 -4.91 2.22 -0.76
C ARG A 72 -4.54 0.89 -1.38
N LEU A 73 -3.50 0.27 -0.83
CA LEU A 73 -3.07 -1.05 -1.25
C LEU A 73 -3.25 -2.02 -0.10
N SER A 74 -3.50 -3.28 -0.42
CA SER A 74 -3.49 -4.34 0.58
C SER A 74 -2.49 -5.41 0.16
N PHE A 75 -1.86 -6.02 1.15
CA PHE A 75 -0.93 -7.11 0.93
C PHE A 75 -1.44 -8.35 1.67
N ASP A 76 -1.66 -9.41 0.92
CA ASP A 76 -2.05 -10.70 1.48
C ASP A 76 -0.78 -11.49 1.76
N VAL A 77 -0.50 -11.70 3.05
CA VAL A 77 0.72 -12.36 3.48
C VAL A 77 0.74 -13.82 3.04
N GLY A 78 -0.41 -14.47 3.05
CA GLY A 78 -0.50 -15.88 2.66
C GLY A 78 -0.21 -16.12 1.18
N GLN A 79 -0.76 -15.29 0.32
CA GLN A 79 -0.57 -15.41 -1.12
C GLN A 79 0.57 -14.54 -1.65
N LYS A 80 1.10 -13.66 -0.80
CA LYS A 80 2.17 -12.72 -1.18
C LYS A 80 1.77 -11.88 -2.38
N SER A 81 0.53 -11.42 -2.38
CA SER A 81 -0.01 -10.63 -3.49
C SER A 81 -0.43 -9.25 -3.02
N TRP A 82 -0.32 -8.30 -3.93
CA TRP A 82 -0.70 -6.91 -3.70
C TRP A 82 -1.95 -6.59 -4.47
N THR A 83 -2.85 -5.85 -3.85
CA THR A 83 -4.09 -5.39 -4.49
C THR A 83 -4.18 -3.87 -4.34
N LEU A 84 -4.44 -3.20 -5.45
CA LEU A 84 -4.81 -1.79 -5.41
C LEU A 84 -6.30 -1.74 -5.09
N VAL A 85 -6.63 -1.33 -3.87
CA VAL A 85 -8.01 -1.34 -3.39
C VAL A 85 -8.78 -0.16 -3.95
N ASP A 86 -8.23 1.03 -3.79
CA ASP A 86 -8.82 2.25 -4.32
C ASP A 86 -7.75 3.32 -4.50
N MET A 87 -8.13 4.39 -5.18
CA MET A 87 -7.25 5.54 -5.35
C MET A 87 -8.11 6.79 -5.54
N THR A 88 -7.54 7.94 -5.21
CA THR A 88 -8.19 9.22 -5.48
C THR A 88 -7.90 9.64 -6.91
N ARG A 89 -8.80 10.42 -7.45
CA ARG A 89 -8.62 11.00 -8.77
C ARG A 89 -8.15 12.43 -8.71
#